data_d3beff60b77065951f4c09ba7c4ab4f4
#
_entry.id   d3beff60b77065951f4c09ba7c4ab4f4
#
_cell.length_a   1.000
_cell.length_b   1.000
_cell.length_c   1.000
_cell.angle_alpha   90.00
_cell.angle_beta   90.00
_cell.angle_gamma   90.00
#
_symmetry.space_group_name_H-M   'P 1'
#
loop_
_entity.id
_entity.type
_entity.pdbx_description
1 polymer ?
#
loop_
_entity_poly.entity_id
_entity_poly.type
_entity_poly.pdbx_seq_one_letter_code
_entity_poly.pdbx_strand_id
1 'polypeptide(L)' 'MRNSFDMQLRKLNNELIEMGSLIETAIARAYKGLILSLIHI' A
#
# COMPACT_ATOMS: atom_id res chain seq x y z
N MET A 1 3.00 25.42 15.24
CA MET A 1 3.38 26.31 14.14
C MET A 1 3.73 25.47 12.91
N ARG A 2 3.13 25.77 11.77
CA ARG A 2 3.42 25.03 10.54
C ARG A 2 4.61 25.62 9.83
N ASN A 3 5.61 24.85 9.65
CA ASN A 3 6.78 25.23 8.89
C ASN A 3 7.00 24.25 7.75
N SER A 4 7.99 24.54 6.93
CA SER A 4 8.32 23.71 5.77
C SER A 4 8.67 22.29 6.18
N PHE A 5 9.36 22.14 7.28
CA PHE A 5 9.77 20.83 7.78
C PHE A 5 8.56 19.98 8.15
N ASP A 6 7.59 20.58 8.84
CA ASP A 6 6.37 19.88 9.24
C ASP A 6 5.58 19.43 8.02
N MET A 7 5.47 20.28 7.02
CA MET A 7 4.77 19.95 5.78
C MET A 7 5.44 18.79 5.04
N GLN A 8 6.75 18.78 5.02
CA GLN A 8 7.51 17.71 4.38
C GLN A 8 7.34 16.39 5.09
N LEU A 9 7.29 16.42 6.42
CA LEU A 9 7.06 15.21 7.20
C LEU A 9 5.67 14.63 6.94
N ARG A 10 4.68 15.49 6.85
CA ARG A 10 3.30 15.04 6.56
C ARG A 10 3.21 14.42 5.19
N LYS A 11 3.86 15.03 4.22
CA LYS A 11 3.88 14.50 2.87
C LYS A 11 4.55 13.14 2.83
N LEU A 12 5.68 13.00 3.48
CA LEU A 12 6.39 11.74 3.56
C LEU A 12 5.54 10.67 4.23
N ASN A 13 4.89 11.02 5.32
CA ASN A 13 4.03 10.10 6.04
C ASN A 13 2.86 9.62 5.18
N ASN A 14 2.24 10.53 4.44
CA ASN A 14 1.13 10.19 3.55
C ASN A 14 1.58 9.28 2.41
N GLU A 15 2.75 9.55 1.87
CA GLU A 15 3.30 8.71 0.81
C GLU A 15 3.62 7.31 1.31
N LEU A 16 4.07 7.21 2.54
CA LEU A 16 4.37 5.93 3.15
C LEU A 16 3.10 5.10 3.35
N ILE A 17 2.04 5.75 3.82
CA ILE A 17 0.74 5.10 4.00
C ILE A 17 0.19 4.63 2.66
N GLU A 18 0.28 5.47 1.64
CA GLU A 18 -0.19 5.13 0.30
C GLU A 18 0.58 3.93 -0.26
N MET A 19 1.89 3.93 -0.09
CA MET A 19 2.72 2.82 -0.56
C MET A 19 2.34 1.52 0.16
N GLY A 20 2.12 1.57 1.47
CA GLY A 20 1.68 0.42 2.23
C GLY A 20 0.35 -0.13 1.73
N SER A 21 -0.58 0.76 1.42
CA SER A 21 -1.89 0.37 0.90
C SER A 21 -1.76 -0.32 -0.47
N LEU A 22 -0.88 0.17 -1.32
CA LEU A 22 -0.64 -0.45 -2.62
C LEU A 22 -0.04 -1.85 -2.48
N ILE A 23 0.86 -2.02 -1.53
CA ILE A 23 1.47 -3.32 -1.27
C ILE A 23 0.42 -4.30 -0.76
N GLU A 24 -0.43 -3.87 0.15
CA GLU A 24 -1.51 -4.72 0.66
C GLU A 24 -2.42 -5.19 -0.46
N THR A 25 -2.78 -4.28 -1.36
CA THR A 25 -3.63 -4.61 -2.49
C THR A 25 -2.94 -5.62 -3.42
N ALA A 26 -1.66 -5.43 -3.68
CA ALA A 26 -0.91 -6.34 -4.53
C ALA A 26 -0.85 -7.75 -3.94
N ILE A 27 -0.62 -7.84 -2.64
CA ILE A 27 -0.58 -9.12 -1.94
C ILE A 27 -1.94 -9.80 -1.99
N ALA A 28 -3.00 -9.05 -1.74
CA ALA A 28 -4.36 -9.59 -1.77
C ALA A 28 -4.71 -10.15 -3.15
N ARG A 29 -4.33 -9.45 -4.20
CA ARG A 29 -4.57 -9.90 -5.57
C ARG A 29 -3.77 -11.15 -5.91
N ALA A 30 -2.52 -11.20 -5.51
CA ALA A 30 -1.67 -12.36 -5.73
C ALA A 30 -2.23 -13.58 -5.00
N TYR A 31 -2.67 -13.39 -3.77
CA TYR A 31 -3.28 -14.45 -2.98
C TYR A 31 -4.54 -14.99 -3.64
N LYS A 32 -5.42 -14.11 -4.08
CA LYS A 32 -6.64 -14.52 -4.79
C LYS A 32 -6.32 -15.29 -6.06
N GLY A 33 -5.33 -14.83 -6.79
CA GLY A 33 -4.92 -15.49 -8.02
C GLY A 33 -4.44 -16.91 -7.77
N LEU A 34 -3.67 -17.12 -6.71
CA LEU A 34 -3.21 -18.45 -6.34
C LEU A 34 -4.36 -19.35 -5.93
N ILE A 35 -5.28 -18.84 -5.13
CA ILE A 35 -6.43 -19.61 -4.67
C ILE A 35 -7.30 -20.04 -5.86
N LEU A 36 -7.59 -19.10 -6.76
CA LEU A 36 -8.39 -19.41 -7.94
C LEU A 36 -7.69 -20.43 -8.85
N SER A 37 -6.40 -20.32 -8.98
CA SER A 37 -5.62 -21.27 -9.78
C SER A 37 -5.71 -22.68 -9.22
N LEU A 38 -5.63 -22.81 -7.89
CA LEU A 38 -5.72 -24.10 -7.23
C LEU A 38 -7.10 -24.72 -7.37
N ILE A 39 -8.14 -23.90 -7.32
CA ILE A 39 -9.52 -24.40 -7.41
C ILE A 39 -9.84 -24.85 -8.84
N HIS A 40 -9.30 -24.16 -9.84
CA HIS A 40 -9.59 -24.46 -11.23
C HIS A 40 -8.83 -25.66 -11.80
N ILE A 41 -7.84 -26.13 -11.08
CA ILE A 41 -7.13 -27.33 -11.48
C ILE A 41 -7.92 -28.56 -11.04
#